data_e6c190a2a3781b310b5abbba0279af8b
#
_entry.id   e6c190a2a3781b310b5abbba0279af8b
#
_cell.length_a   1.000
_cell.length_b   1.000
_cell.length_c   1.000
_cell.angle_alpha   90.00
_cell.angle_beta   90.00
_cell.angle_gamma   90.00
#
_symmetry.space_group_name_H-M   'P 1'
#
loop_
_entity.id
_entity.type
_entity.pdbx_description
1 polymer ?
#
loop_
_entity_poly.entity_id
_entity_poly.type
_entity_poly.pdbx_seq_one_letter_code
_entity_poly.pdbx_strand_id
1 'polypeptide(L)'
;FADQPIFVISISSDATPSDFTTLSETITDEFKDVLGVSRVDVQGVRPRQVQVVIPPERLTAFGVTLNDVTGALAQSNSGFPVGAITAGGVEYSVRLEGKLLTAKDVENVIVTTKAGTPVYLSDVATVVETVDEASSLARVSVGGQPSELAMTISIYKKSGVNVTTMSDAVNKKLTAMRAEGGLLANSQVLVIFDQGEDTKEQLNELVKAGAETVVLVMISLLLTIGWRESVVAGLSIPLSFVIAFIGLYASGNTINFLSLFALILAVGILVDSGIVVTEAIHTRIKP
;
A
#
# COMPACT_ATOMS: atom_id res chain seq x y z
N PHE A 1 -2.53 -4.54 12.64
CA PHE A 1 -3.20 -3.67 11.65
C PHE A 1 -2.23 -2.96 10.69
N ALA A 2 -0.92 -2.85 11.01
CA ALA A 2 0.07 -2.27 10.08
C ALA A 2 0.43 -3.18 8.90
N ASP A 3 0.10 -4.46 8.97
CA ASP A 3 0.43 -5.48 7.96
C ASP A 3 -0.73 -5.82 7.01
N GLN A 4 -1.82 -5.05 7.03
CA GLN A 4 -2.90 -5.20 6.06
C GLN A 4 -2.78 -4.13 4.98
N PRO A 5 -2.96 -4.51 3.69
CA PRO A 5 -3.00 -3.53 2.62
C PRO A 5 -4.24 -2.65 2.79
N ILE A 6 -4.08 -1.36 2.56
CA ILE A 6 -5.21 -0.41 2.59
C ILE A 6 -5.80 -0.17 1.21
N PHE A 7 -5.05 -0.51 0.19
CA PHE A 7 -5.46 -0.36 -1.20
C PHE A 7 -4.95 -1.53 -2.03
N VAL A 8 -5.83 -2.18 -2.78
CA VAL A 8 -5.47 -3.32 -3.63
C VAL A 8 -6.05 -3.10 -5.02
N ILE A 9 -5.18 -3.15 -6.02
CA ILE A 9 -5.57 -3.05 -7.43
C ILE A 9 -5.11 -4.28 -8.20
N SER A 10 -5.89 -4.66 -9.20
CA SER A 10 -5.49 -5.62 -10.22
C SER A 10 -5.35 -4.90 -11.56
N ILE A 11 -4.27 -5.17 -12.26
CA ILE A 11 -3.96 -4.58 -13.55
C ILE A 11 -3.74 -5.71 -14.52
N SER A 12 -4.51 -5.75 -15.62
CA SER A 12 -4.25 -6.63 -16.75
C SER A 12 -3.85 -5.81 -17.97
N SER A 13 -2.98 -6.39 -18.78
CA SER A 13 -2.48 -5.79 -20.02
C SER A 13 -2.08 -6.89 -20.99
N ASP A 14 -2.23 -6.64 -22.27
CA ASP A 14 -1.76 -7.50 -23.35
C ASP A 14 -0.23 -7.44 -23.55
N ALA A 15 0.49 -6.79 -22.65
CA ALA A 15 1.94 -6.65 -22.71
C ALA A 15 2.66 -8.00 -22.57
N THR A 16 3.87 -8.10 -23.16
CA THR A 16 4.72 -9.27 -22.99
C THR A 16 5.10 -9.45 -21.51
N PRO A 17 5.43 -10.67 -21.04
CA PRO A 17 5.85 -10.87 -19.66
C PRO A 17 7.01 -9.99 -19.20
N SER A 18 7.94 -9.66 -20.09
CA SER A 18 9.07 -8.77 -19.79
C SER A 18 8.61 -7.32 -19.61
N ASP A 19 7.76 -6.83 -20.53
CA ASP A 19 7.20 -5.48 -20.45
C ASP A 19 6.31 -5.31 -19.24
N PHE A 20 5.58 -6.37 -18.88
CA PHE A 20 4.71 -6.42 -17.70
C PHE A 20 5.52 -6.30 -16.39
N THR A 21 6.70 -6.92 -16.34
CA THR A 21 7.63 -6.78 -15.23
C THR A 21 8.16 -5.35 -15.11
N THR A 22 8.62 -4.76 -16.21
CA THR A 22 9.09 -3.37 -16.23
C THR A 22 7.99 -2.38 -15.85
N LEU A 23 6.76 -2.62 -16.32
CA LEU A 23 5.60 -1.83 -15.96
C LEU A 23 5.32 -1.92 -14.46
N SER A 24 5.42 -3.11 -13.87
CA SER A 24 5.19 -3.31 -12.43
C SER A 24 6.21 -2.58 -11.56
N GLU A 25 7.49 -2.58 -11.95
CA GLU A 25 8.56 -1.84 -11.28
C GLU A 25 8.28 -0.35 -11.29
N THR A 26 7.96 0.20 -12.48
CA THR A 26 7.65 1.63 -12.63
C THR A 26 6.43 2.05 -11.79
N ILE A 27 5.34 1.27 -11.83
CA ILE A 27 4.14 1.54 -11.04
C ILE A 27 4.43 1.46 -9.54
N THR A 28 5.24 0.49 -9.15
CA THR A 28 5.64 0.31 -7.75
C THR A 28 6.37 1.54 -7.22
N ASP A 29 7.30 2.09 -7.99
CA ASP A 29 8.05 3.27 -7.59
C ASP A 29 7.16 4.51 -7.57
N GLU A 30 6.28 4.67 -8.55
CA GLU A 30 5.28 5.75 -8.56
C GLU A 30 4.34 5.73 -7.34
N PHE A 31 3.95 4.55 -6.85
CA PHE A 31 3.15 4.45 -5.64
C PHE A 31 3.96 4.61 -4.35
N LYS A 32 5.24 4.21 -4.31
CA LYS A 32 6.12 4.46 -3.17
C LYS A 32 6.35 5.95 -2.91
N ASP A 33 6.31 6.77 -3.96
CA ASP A 33 6.45 8.22 -3.87
C ASP A 33 5.21 8.91 -3.28
N VAL A 34 4.09 8.21 -3.18
CA VAL A 34 2.88 8.75 -2.55
C VAL A 34 3.09 8.91 -1.05
N LEU A 35 2.84 10.14 -0.55
CA LEU A 35 3.01 10.45 0.86
C LEU A 35 2.15 9.54 1.76
N GLY A 36 2.80 8.89 2.70
CA GLY A 36 2.14 7.99 3.64
C GLY A 36 2.20 6.52 3.26
N VAL A 37 2.64 6.16 2.06
CA VAL A 37 2.90 4.78 1.66
C VAL A 37 4.12 4.25 2.40
N SER A 38 3.98 3.08 3.02
CA SER A 38 5.05 2.36 3.71
C SER A 38 5.71 1.35 2.78
N ARG A 39 4.90 0.57 2.08
CA ARG A 39 5.34 -0.55 1.25
C ARG A 39 4.33 -0.76 0.12
N VAL A 40 4.83 -1.23 -1.00
CA VAL A 40 4.04 -1.67 -2.16
C VAL A 40 4.50 -3.08 -2.50
N ASP A 41 3.59 -4.05 -2.45
CA ASP A 41 3.86 -5.43 -2.80
C ASP A 41 3.15 -5.77 -4.12
N VAL A 42 3.86 -6.47 -5.01
CA VAL A 42 3.34 -6.89 -6.30
C VAL A 42 3.32 -8.42 -6.37
N GLN A 43 2.22 -8.97 -6.85
CA GLN A 43 2.02 -10.40 -7.10
C GLN A 43 1.60 -10.64 -8.53
N GLY A 44 1.86 -11.84 -9.05
CA GLY A 44 1.50 -12.22 -10.41
C GLY A 44 2.48 -11.76 -11.49
N VAL A 45 3.63 -11.21 -11.08
CA VAL A 45 4.71 -10.78 -11.98
C VAL A 45 5.92 -11.70 -11.79
N ARG A 46 6.68 -11.90 -12.85
CA ARG A 46 7.93 -12.66 -12.82
C ARG A 46 9.11 -11.70 -12.64
N PRO A 47 9.85 -11.74 -11.52
CA PRO A 47 11.00 -10.87 -11.34
C PRO A 47 12.03 -11.09 -12.44
N ARG A 48 12.69 -10.02 -12.86
CA ARG A 48 13.83 -10.11 -13.77
C ARG A 48 14.99 -10.74 -13.04
N GLN A 49 15.68 -11.66 -13.71
CA GLN A 49 16.91 -12.28 -13.20
C GLN A 49 17.97 -12.35 -14.27
N VAL A 50 19.22 -12.29 -13.86
CA VAL A 50 20.36 -12.57 -14.71
C VAL A 50 20.84 -13.97 -14.39
N GLN A 51 20.65 -14.87 -15.34
CA GLN A 51 21.09 -16.27 -15.22
C GLN A 51 22.51 -16.39 -15.74
N VAL A 52 23.41 -16.93 -14.90
CA VAL A 52 24.81 -17.21 -15.26
C VAL A 52 24.96 -18.72 -15.42
N VAL A 53 25.07 -19.16 -16.67
CA VAL A 53 25.27 -20.58 -17.01
C VAL A 53 26.74 -20.84 -17.20
N ILE A 54 27.29 -21.71 -16.37
CA ILE A 54 28.72 -21.98 -16.31
C ILE A 54 29.01 -23.43 -16.78
N PRO A 55 29.53 -23.65 -18.01
CA PRO A 55 29.96 -24.95 -18.44
C PRO A 55 31.22 -25.39 -17.67
N PRO A 56 31.28 -26.62 -17.07
CA PRO A 56 32.44 -27.09 -16.32
C PRO A 56 33.74 -27.10 -17.12
N GLU A 57 33.63 -27.31 -18.43
CA GLU A 57 34.78 -27.34 -19.34
C GLU A 57 35.46 -25.97 -19.42
N ARG A 58 34.69 -24.86 -19.38
CA ARG A 58 35.27 -23.52 -19.40
C ARG A 58 35.99 -23.20 -18.08
N LEU A 59 35.44 -23.62 -16.94
CA LEU A 59 36.11 -23.45 -15.66
C LEU A 59 37.45 -24.13 -15.67
N THR A 60 37.53 -25.38 -16.18
CA THR A 60 38.79 -26.17 -16.27
C THR A 60 39.77 -25.51 -17.24
N ALA A 61 39.32 -25.07 -18.39
CA ALA A 61 40.17 -24.43 -19.41
C ALA A 61 40.83 -23.13 -18.91
N PHE A 62 40.09 -22.35 -18.15
CA PHE A 62 40.64 -21.13 -17.55
C PHE A 62 41.21 -21.36 -16.15
N GLY A 63 41.12 -22.58 -15.60
CA GLY A 63 41.61 -22.99 -14.26
C GLY A 63 41.00 -22.09 -13.17
N VAL A 64 39.71 -21.84 -13.25
CA VAL A 64 38.90 -21.09 -12.33
C VAL A 64 37.95 -22.04 -11.60
N THR A 65 37.66 -21.77 -10.34
CA THR A 65 36.69 -22.58 -9.57
C THR A 65 35.33 -21.87 -9.51
N LEU A 66 34.28 -22.63 -9.21
CA LEU A 66 32.94 -22.04 -9.00
C LEU A 66 32.96 -21.05 -7.83
N ASN A 67 33.78 -21.30 -6.81
CA ASN A 67 33.91 -20.38 -5.68
C ASN A 67 34.55 -19.04 -6.09
N ASP A 68 35.49 -19.06 -7.03
CA ASP A 68 36.09 -17.83 -7.56
C ASP A 68 35.00 -16.97 -8.27
N VAL A 69 34.15 -17.62 -9.07
CA VAL A 69 33.04 -16.94 -9.76
C VAL A 69 32.03 -16.39 -8.77
N THR A 70 31.56 -17.18 -7.82
CA THR A 70 30.55 -16.71 -6.83
C THR A 70 31.12 -15.63 -5.92
N GLY A 71 32.40 -15.75 -5.54
CA GLY A 71 33.08 -14.71 -4.76
C GLY A 71 33.23 -13.40 -5.50
N ALA A 72 33.62 -13.44 -6.79
CA ALA A 72 33.77 -12.27 -7.63
C ALA A 72 32.42 -11.55 -7.84
N LEU A 73 31.35 -12.31 -8.10
CA LEU A 73 29.99 -11.77 -8.24
C LEU A 73 29.50 -11.10 -6.94
N ALA A 74 29.70 -11.76 -5.79
CA ALA A 74 29.32 -11.22 -4.49
C ALA A 74 30.06 -9.93 -4.16
N GLN A 75 31.37 -9.86 -4.46
CA GLN A 75 32.17 -8.65 -4.25
C GLN A 75 31.74 -7.51 -5.19
N SER A 76 31.51 -7.83 -6.47
CA SER A 76 31.14 -6.82 -7.47
C SER A 76 29.71 -6.29 -7.27
N ASN A 77 28.83 -7.04 -6.62
CA ASN A 77 27.44 -6.64 -6.35
C ASN A 77 27.26 -6.03 -4.95
N SER A 78 28.32 -5.51 -4.35
CA SER A 78 28.28 -4.94 -3.01
C SER A 78 28.46 -3.43 -3.05
N GLY A 79 27.60 -2.71 -2.30
CA GLY A 79 27.79 -1.27 -2.07
C GLY A 79 28.57 -1.05 -0.78
N PHE A 80 29.69 -0.33 -0.84
CA PHE A 80 30.50 -0.01 0.34
C PHE A 80 30.40 1.48 0.69
N PRO A 81 30.22 1.86 1.98
CA PRO A 81 30.40 3.21 2.41
C PRO A 81 31.89 3.57 2.30
N VAL A 82 32.23 4.59 1.49
CA VAL A 82 33.63 4.99 1.23
C VAL A 82 34.09 6.06 2.22
N GLY A 83 33.17 6.69 2.95
CA GLY A 83 33.46 7.72 3.93
C GLY A 83 32.50 8.90 3.85
N ALA A 84 32.87 10.01 4.46
CA ALA A 84 32.11 11.25 4.44
C ALA A 84 32.97 12.38 3.86
N ILE A 85 32.35 13.27 3.09
CA ILE A 85 32.96 14.49 2.56
C ILE A 85 32.23 15.68 3.15
N THR A 86 32.96 16.61 3.76
CA THR A 86 32.38 17.87 4.26
C THR A 86 32.51 18.94 3.18
N ALA A 87 31.38 19.42 2.67
CA ALA A 87 31.33 20.54 1.72
C ALA A 87 30.35 21.61 2.21
N GLY A 88 30.79 22.86 2.30
CA GLY A 88 29.97 23.98 2.75
C GLY A 88 29.44 23.85 4.20
N GLY A 89 30.15 23.11 5.08
CA GLY A 89 29.75 22.87 6.47
C GLY A 89 28.68 21.76 6.65
N VAL A 90 28.33 21.05 5.57
CA VAL A 90 27.43 19.88 5.59
C VAL A 90 28.24 18.62 5.28
N GLU A 91 28.05 17.60 6.08
CA GLU A 91 28.68 16.29 5.91
C GLU A 91 27.84 15.42 4.96
N TYR A 92 28.44 15.00 3.85
CA TYR A 92 27.83 14.11 2.86
C TYR A 92 28.43 12.70 3.01
N SER A 93 27.60 11.70 3.27
CA SER A 93 28.02 10.30 3.24
C SER A 93 28.22 9.86 1.78
N VAL A 94 29.42 9.46 1.45
CA VAL A 94 29.77 8.93 0.10
C VAL A 94 29.67 7.41 0.15
N ARG A 95 28.84 6.86 -0.72
CA ARG A 95 28.67 5.42 -0.90
C ARG A 95 29.08 5.04 -2.32
N LEU A 96 29.92 4.02 -2.45
CA LEU A 96 30.18 3.40 -3.75
C LEU A 96 29.06 2.38 -4.01
N GLU A 97 28.25 2.64 -5.02
CA GLU A 97 27.24 1.67 -5.46
C GLU A 97 27.86 0.77 -6.53
N GLY A 98 28.22 -0.46 -6.12
CA GLY A 98 28.73 -1.51 -7.01
C GLY A 98 27.63 -2.49 -7.44
N LYS A 99 26.37 -2.03 -7.57
CA LYS A 99 25.29 -2.92 -8.01
C LYS A 99 25.43 -3.28 -9.48
N LEU A 100 25.40 -4.56 -9.79
CA LEU A 100 25.27 -5.06 -11.15
C LEU A 100 23.82 -4.90 -11.61
N LEU A 101 23.55 -4.00 -12.55
CA LEU A 101 22.18 -3.64 -12.96
C LEU A 101 21.76 -4.34 -14.26
N THR A 102 22.72 -4.70 -15.11
CA THR A 102 22.46 -5.31 -16.42
C THR A 102 23.24 -6.59 -16.61
N ALA A 103 22.81 -7.44 -17.54
CA ALA A 103 23.56 -8.63 -17.92
C ALA A 103 24.99 -8.29 -18.38
N LYS A 104 25.16 -7.14 -19.04
CA LYS A 104 26.45 -6.66 -19.49
C LYS A 104 27.40 -6.29 -18.34
N ASP A 105 26.86 -5.73 -17.25
CA ASP A 105 27.66 -5.47 -16.05
C ASP A 105 28.16 -6.77 -15.44
N VAL A 106 27.30 -7.79 -15.42
CA VAL A 106 27.64 -9.16 -14.96
C VAL A 106 28.68 -9.82 -15.85
N GLU A 107 28.58 -9.72 -17.18
CA GLU A 107 29.55 -10.22 -18.14
C GLU A 107 30.97 -9.64 -17.92
N ASN A 108 31.03 -8.36 -17.54
CA ASN A 108 32.28 -7.63 -17.36
C ASN A 108 32.91 -7.82 -15.95
N VAL A 109 32.34 -8.64 -15.10
CA VAL A 109 32.93 -8.95 -13.79
C VAL A 109 34.26 -9.69 -13.99
N ILE A 110 35.32 -9.21 -13.38
CA ILE A 110 36.63 -9.87 -13.38
C ILE A 110 36.59 -10.97 -12.32
N VAL A 111 36.65 -12.23 -12.77
CA VAL A 111 36.63 -13.40 -11.88
C VAL A 111 38.00 -13.62 -11.26
N THR A 112 39.09 -13.50 -12.05
CA THR A 112 40.47 -13.65 -11.59
C THR A 112 41.43 -12.97 -12.56
N THR A 113 42.70 -12.87 -12.15
CA THR A 113 43.78 -12.38 -13.03
C THR A 113 44.86 -13.43 -13.16
N LYS A 114 45.16 -13.87 -14.38
CA LYS A 114 46.21 -14.86 -14.66
C LYS A 114 47.33 -14.25 -15.50
N ALA A 115 48.54 -14.36 -15.00
CA ALA A 115 49.75 -13.80 -15.67
C ALA A 115 49.55 -12.30 -16.10
N GLY A 116 48.86 -11.52 -15.34
CA GLY A 116 48.57 -10.12 -15.61
C GLY A 116 47.38 -9.88 -16.56
N THR A 117 46.74 -10.94 -17.06
CA THR A 117 45.55 -10.81 -17.94
C THR A 117 44.28 -11.06 -17.15
N PRO A 118 43.30 -10.14 -17.13
CA PRO A 118 42.02 -10.37 -16.46
C PRO A 118 41.21 -11.45 -17.20
N VAL A 119 40.56 -12.31 -16.43
CA VAL A 119 39.58 -13.29 -16.92
C VAL A 119 38.21 -12.75 -16.53
N TYR A 120 37.42 -12.43 -17.52
CA TYR A 120 36.05 -11.93 -17.31
C TYR A 120 35.06 -13.09 -17.14
N LEU A 121 33.92 -12.79 -16.56
CA LEU A 121 32.85 -13.76 -16.42
C LEU A 121 32.36 -14.25 -17.80
N SER A 122 32.30 -13.38 -18.79
CA SER A 122 31.98 -13.73 -20.18
C SER A 122 32.89 -14.79 -20.81
N ASP A 123 34.14 -14.94 -20.32
CA ASP A 123 35.07 -15.94 -20.81
C ASP A 123 34.70 -17.35 -20.28
N VAL A 124 34.19 -17.44 -19.05
CA VAL A 124 33.95 -18.71 -18.33
C VAL A 124 32.46 -19.06 -18.24
N ALA A 125 31.54 -18.11 -18.50
CA ALA A 125 30.12 -18.32 -18.39
C ALA A 125 29.37 -17.74 -19.58
N THR A 126 28.10 -18.10 -19.72
CA THR A 126 27.14 -17.43 -20.59
C THR A 126 26.13 -16.72 -19.69
N VAL A 127 26.00 -15.43 -19.89
CA VAL A 127 25.07 -14.58 -19.11
C VAL A 127 23.82 -14.34 -19.94
N VAL A 128 22.67 -14.63 -19.39
CA VAL A 128 21.38 -14.47 -20.07
C VAL A 128 20.44 -13.69 -19.18
N GLU A 129 19.87 -12.62 -19.70
CA GLU A 129 18.78 -11.92 -19.06
C GLU A 129 17.48 -12.71 -19.28
N THR A 130 16.83 -13.09 -18.21
CA THR A 130 15.60 -13.89 -18.22
C THR A 130 14.63 -13.40 -17.14
N VAL A 131 13.51 -14.05 -17.02
CA VAL A 131 12.56 -13.85 -15.91
C VAL A 131 12.54 -15.10 -15.05
N ASP A 132 12.39 -14.94 -13.75
CA ASP A 132 12.31 -16.04 -12.80
C ASP A 132 11.04 -16.87 -13.01
N GLU A 133 10.99 -18.06 -12.44
CA GLU A 133 9.77 -18.85 -12.43
C GLU A 133 8.68 -18.10 -11.65
N ALA A 134 7.43 -18.21 -12.13
CA ALA A 134 6.33 -17.55 -11.49
C ALA A 134 6.11 -18.11 -10.08
N SER A 135 6.43 -17.32 -9.06
CA SER A 135 6.16 -17.65 -7.65
C SER A 135 4.68 -17.48 -7.28
N SER A 136 3.96 -16.66 -8.03
CA SER A 136 2.52 -16.41 -7.88
C SER A 136 1.89 -16.16 -9.24
N LEU A 137 0.61 -16.51 -9.36
CA LEU A 137 -0.18 -16.25 -10.55
C LEU A 137 -1.39 -15.41 -10.16
N ALA A 138 -1.52 -14.22 -10.72
CA ALA A 138 -2.72 -13.40 -10.60
C ALA A 138 -3.48 -13.40 -11.94
N ARG A 139 -4.78 -13.53 -11.85
CA ARG A 139 -5.68 -13.44 -13.01
C ARG A 139 -6.90 -12.61 -12.63
N VAL A 140 -7.39 -11.83 -13.59
CA VAL A 140 -8.60 -11.03 -13.42
C VAL A 140 -9.61 -11.41 -14.50
N SER A 141 -10.88 -11.45 -14.12
CA SER A 141 -12.02 -11.58 -15.03
C SER A 141 -13.00 -10.47 -14.70
N VAL A 142 -13.38 -9.66 -15.67
CA VAL A 142 -14.32 -8.55 -15.52
C VAL A 142 -15.53 -8.79 -16.42
N GLY A 143 -16.73 -8.64 -15.88
CA GLY A 143 -17.97 -8.72 -16.64
C GLY A 143 -18.25 -10.08 -17.28
N GLY A 144 -17.74 -11.19 -16.72
CA GLY A 144 -17.93 -12.54 -17.27
C GLY A 144 -17.02 -12.87 -18.46
N GLN A 145 -16.08 -12.02 -18.80
CA GLN A 145 -15.06 -12.29 -19.82
C GLN A 145 -14.08 -13.38 -19.34
N PRO A 146 -13.42 -14.10 -20.26
CA PRO A 146 -12.33 -15.01 -19.89
C PRO A 146 -11.30 -14.31 -19.01
N SER A 147 -10.74 -15.05 -18.03
CA SER A 147 -9.74 -14.47 -17.15
C SER A 147 -8.43 -14.21 -17.88
N GLU A 148 -7.90 -13.01 -17.72
CA GLU A 148 -6.61 -12.57 -18.28
C GLU A 148 -5.51 -12.59 -17.21
N LEU A 149 -4.26 -12.65 -17.64
CA LEU A 149 -3.12 -12.47 -16.76
C LEU A 149 -3.14 -11.06 -16.20
N ALA A 150 -2.91 -10.97 -14.90
CA ALA A 150 -2.93 -9.71 -14.20
C ALA A 150 -1.77 -9.63 -13.19
N MET A 151 -1.43 -8.43 -12.78
CA MET A 151 -0.67 -8.19 -11.55
C MET A 151 -1.60 -7.64 -10.48
N THR A 152 -1.35 -8.04 -9.25
CA THR A 152 -2.04 -7.48 -8.08
C THR A 152 -1.05 -6.64 -7.29
N ILE A 153 -1.40 -5.38 -7.06
CA ILE A 153 -0.59 -4.42 -6.32
C ILE A 153 -1.30 -4.13 -5.00
N SER A 154 -0.60 -4.40 -3.91
CA SER A 154 -1.07 -4.16 -2.54
C SER A 154 -0.27 -3.02 -1.92
N ILE A 155 -0.96 -1.96 -1.51
CA ILE A 155 -0.36 -0.75 -0.97
C ILE A 155 -0.62 -0.69 0.54
N TYR A 156 0.45 -0.46 1.31
CA TYR A 156 0.43 -0.43 2.77
C TYR A 156 0.76 0.98 3.26
N LYS A 157 0.10 1.40 4.33
CA LYS A 157 0.31 2.72 4.92
C LYS A 157 1.36 2.71 6.03
N LYS A 158 2.00 3.85 6.26
CA LYS A 158 2.78 4.10 7.48
C LYS A 158 1.86 4.20 8.69
N SER A 159 2.39 3.84 9.86
CA SER A 159 1.66 4.02 11.12
C SER A 159 1.31 5.49 11.35
N GLY A 160 0.12 5.77 11.89
CA GLY A 160 -0.35 7.13 12.15
C GLY A 160 -0.86 7.92 10.95
N VAL A 161 -0.72 7.41 9.73
CA VAL A 161 -1.27 8.09 8.53
C VAL A 161 -2.77 7.88 8.44
N ASN A 162 -3.50 8.94 8.08
CA ASN A 162 -4.94 8.88 7.84
C ASN A 162 -5.21 8.09 6.55
N VAL A 163 -6.06 7.07 6.65
CA VAL A 163 -6.36 6.14 5.56
C VAL A 163 -7.12 6.80 4.41
N THR A 164 -8.06 7.71 4.72
CA THR A 164 -8.87 8.38 3.69
C THR A 164 -8.03 9.35 2.85
N THR A 165 -7.18 10.15 3.50
CA THR A 165 -6.27 11.08 2.81
C THR A 165 -5.26 10.35 1.93
N MET A 166 -4.74 9.23 2.42
CA MET A 166 -3.80 8.42 1.64
C MET A 166 -4.49 7.74 0.46
N SER A 167 -5.68 7.18 0.65
CA SER A 167 -6.48 6.59 -0.42
C SER A 167 -6.77 7.63 -1.52
N ASP A 168 -7.15 8.86 -1.14
CA ASP A 168 -7.35 9.96 -2.10
C ASP A 168 -6.09 10.26 -2.92
N ALA A 169 -4.92 10.27 -2.28
CA ALA A 169 -3.65 10.50 -2.95
C ALA A 169 -3.29 9.35 -3.92
N VAL A 170 -3.53 8.09 -3.51
CA VAL A 170 -3.35 6.89 -4.35
C VAL A 170 -4.31 6.92 -5.54
N ASN A 171 -5.59 7.21 -5.32
CA ASN A 171 -6.60 7.32 -6.38
C ASN A 171 -6.28 8.44 -7.38
N LYS A 172 -5.81 9.59 -6.89
CA LYS A 172 -5.35 10.70 -7.75
C LYS A 172 -4.17 10.28 -8.62
N LYS A 173 -3.19 9.58 -8.04
CA LYS A 173 -2.04 9.04 -8.77
C LYS A 173 -2.46 8.01 -9.81
N LEU A 174 -3.33 7.08 -9.42
CA LEU A 174 -3.89 6.05 -10.30
C LEU A 174 -4.64 6.67 -11.49
N THR A 175 -5.44 7.70 -11.23
CA THR A 175 -6.18 8.44 -12.27
C THR A 175 -5.22 9.11 -13.25
N ALA A 176 -4.14 9.70 -12.77
CA ALA A 176 -3.11 10.29 -13.62
C ALA A 176 -2.40 9.24 -14.50
N MET A 177 -2.10 8.06 -13.94
CA MET A 177 -1.50 6.96 -14.72
C MET A 177 -2.44 6.38 -15.79
N ARG A 178 -3.76 6.44 -15.56
CA ARG A 178 -4.79 5.98 -16.51
C ARG A 178 -5.15 7.00 -17.57
N ALA A 179 -4.75 8.25 -17.41
CA ALA A 179 -5.02 9.29 -18.40
C ALA A 179 -4.35 8.97 -19.75
N GLU A 180 -4.83 9.61 -20.80
CA GLU A 180 -4.27 9.46 -22.14
C GLU A 180 -2.77 9.79 -22.17
N GLY A 181 -1.95 8.87 -22.65
CA GLY A 181 -0.48 8.95 -22.58
C GLY A 181 0.14 8.57 -21.24
N GLY A 182 -0.65 8.18 -20.25
CA GLY A 182 -0.15 7.66 -18.97
C GLY A 182 0.31 6.20 -19.05
N LEU A 183 1.00 5.76 -18.01
CA LEU A 183 1.57 4.40 -17.90
C LEU A 183 0.53 3.27 -18.07
N LEU A 184 -0.71 3.52 -17.67
CA LEU A 184 -1.81 2.55 -17.65
C LEU A 184 -2.91 2.86 -18.68
N ALA A 185 -2.63 3.73 -19.66
CA ALA A 185 -3.63 4.14 -20.66
C ALA A 185 -4.22 2.96 -21.45
N ASN A 186 -3.43 1.91 -21.70
CA ASN A 186 -3.83 0.70 -22.44
C ASN A 186 -4.02 -0.53 -21.56
N SER A 187 -4.14 -0.34 -20.25
CA SER A 187 -4.30 -1.44 -19.28
C SER A 187 -5.69 -1.41 -18.67
N GLN A 188 -6.26 -2.58 -18.39
CA GLN A 188 -7.45 -2.67 -17.57
C GLN A 188 -7.06 -2.60 -16.10
N VAL A 189 -7.64 -1.68 -15.37
CA VAL A 189 -7.37 -1.47 -13.95
C VAL A 189 -8.64 -1.66 -13.16
N LEU A 190 -8.61 -2.61 -12.24
CA LEU A 190 -9.70 -2.91 -11.31
C LEU A 190 -9.24 -2.60 -9.88
N VAL A 191 -9.91 -1.68 -9.21
CA VAL A 191 -9.74 -1.49 -7.77
C VAL A 191 -10.51 -2.60 -7.07
N ILE A 192 -9.79 -3.47 -6.36
CA ILE A 192 -10.36 -4.62 -5.63
C ILE A 192 -10.77 -4.20 -4.23
N PHE A 193 -9.95 -3.38 -3.59
CA PHE A 193 -10.16 -2.93 -2.22
C PHE A 193 -9.61 -1.52 -2.04
N ASP A 194 -10.42 -0.65 -1.43
CA ASP A 194 -10.04 0.71 -1.02
C ASP A 194 -10.60 0.98 0.38
N GLN A 195 -9.77 0.78 1.40
CA GLN A 195 -10.15 1.01 2.79
C GLN A 195 -10.52 2.49 3.06
N GLY A 196 -9.96 3.43 2.29
CA GLY A 196 -10.28 4.85 2.45
C GLY A 196 -11.70 5.16 2.01
N GLU A 197 -12.13 4.62 0.87
CA GLU A 197 -13.50 4.78 0.37
C GLU A 197 -14.50 4.07 1.28
N ASP A 198 -14.24 2.82 1.67
CA ASP A 198 -15.06 2.09 2.63
C ASP A 198 -15.22 2.86 3.95
N THR A 199 -14.16 3.50 4.43
CA THR A 199 -14.20 4.32 5.66
C THR A 199 -15.07 5.55 5.48
N LYS A 200 -15.03 6.20 4.32
CA LYS A 200 -15.89 7.36 4.01
C LYS A 200 -17.37 6.95 3.91
N GLU A 201 -17.63 5.85 3.24
CA GLU A 201 -18.98 5.29 3.10
C GLU A 201 -19.58 4.97 4.48
N GLN A 202 -18.83 4.25 5.33
CA GLN A 202 -19.25 3.94 6.70
C GLN A 202 -19.47 5.18 7.54
N LEU A 203 -18.63 6.22 7.39
CA LEU A 203 -18.83 7.49 8.09
C LEU A 203 -20.12 8.18 7.63
N ASN A 204 -20.40 8.21 6.33
CA ASN A 204 -21.64 8.77 5.80
C ASN A 204 -22.88 8.01 6.29
N GLU A 205 -22.82 6.68 6.30
CA GLU A 205 -23.89 5.83 6.85
C GLU A 205 -24.12 6.10 8.34
N LEU A 206 -23.04 6.25 9.12
CA LEU A 206 -23.13 6.59 10.54
C LEU A 206 -23.81 7.94 10.75
N VAL A 207 -23.42 8.97 9.99
CA VAL A 207 -24.04 10.30 10.08
C VAL A 207 -25.52 10.24 9.70
N LYS A 208 -25.86 9.52 8.64
CA LYS A 208 -27.24 9.34 8.20
C LYS A 208 -28.07 8.59 9.23
N ALA A 209 -27.60 7.44 9.70
CA ALA A 209 -28.29 6.65 10.73
C ALA A 209 -28.43 7.45 12.04
N GLY A 210 -27.42 8.21 12.43
CA GLY A 210 -27.47 9.12 13.57
C GLY A 210 -28.56 10.19 13.42
N ALA A 211 -28.64 10.83 12.25
CA ALA A 211 -29.68 11.82 11.98
C ALA A 211 -31.09 11.22 11.99
N GLU A 212 -31.27 10.07 11.33
CA GLU A 212 -32.55 9.33 11.34
C GLU A 212 -32.97 8.94 12.77
N THR A 213 -32.03 8.46 13.58
CA THR A 213 -32.28 8.11 14.97
C THR A 213 -32.70 9.33 15.78
N VAL A 214 -32.02 10.47 15.65
CA VAL A 214 -32.40 11.72 16.32
C VAL A 214 -33.83 12.11 15.96
N VAL A 215 -34.20 12.08 14.68
CA VAL A 215 -35.55 12.42 14.21
C VAL A 215 -36.59 11.47 14.80
N LEU A 216 -36.34 10.16 14.76
CA LEU A 216 -37.27 9.17 15.31
C LEU A 216 -37.47 9.32 16.83
N VAL A 217 -36.39 9.54 17.57
CA VAL A 217 -36.46 9.79 19.02
C VAL A 217 -37.22 11.07 19.32
N MET A 218 -36.94 12.15 18.60
CA MET A 218 -37.64 13.41 18.76
C MET A 218 -39.15 13.27 18.50
N ILE A 219 -39.55 12.58 17.45
CA ILE A 219 -40.97 12.33 17.14
C ILE A 219 -41.61 11.49 18.22
N SER A 220 -40.97 10.41 18.65
CA SER A 220 -41.50 9.52 19.71
C SER A 220 -41.70 10.26 21.03
N LEU A 221 -40.73 11.05 21.46
CA LEU A 221 -40.79 11.84 22.68
C LEU A 221 -41.78 13.01 22.56
N LEU A 222 -41.91 13.63 21.40
CA LEU A 222 -42.89 14.68 21.12
C LEU A 222 -44.35 14.17 21.33
N LEU A 223 -44.61 12.92 20.89
CA LEU A 223 -45.93 12.29 20.99
C LEU A 223 -46.25 11.81 22.41
N THR A 224 -45.23 11.43 23.20
CA THR A 224 -45.44 10.81 24.52
C THR A 224 -45.27 11.76 25.69
N ILE A 225 -44.27 12.66 25.63
CA ILE A 225 -43.87 13.49 26.79
C ILE A 225 -44.09 14.99 26.52
N GLY A 226 -43.64 15.46 25.38
CA GLY A 226 -43.81 16.86 24.98
C GLY A 226 -42.62 17.45 24.20
N TRP A 227 -42.78 18.65 23.69
CA TRP A 227 -41.79 19.23 22.75
C TRP A 227 -40.47 19.66 23.41
N ARG A 228 -40.51 20.09 24.68
CA ARG A 228 -39.32 20.56 25.42
C ARG A 228 -38.38 19.41 25.71
N GLU A 229 -38.89 18.31 26.19
CA GLU A 229 -38.19 17.09 26.54
C GLU A 229 -37.66 16.43 25.29
N SER A 230 -38.41 16.44 24.19
CA SER A 230 -38.00 15.92 22.90
C SER A 230 -36.75 16.67 22.35
N VAL A 231 -36.71 17.97 22.44
CA VAL A 231 -35.54 18.78 21.98
C VAL A 231 -34.31 18.49 22.83
N VAL A 232 -34.45 18.41 24.16
CA VAL A 232 -33.33 18.10 25.07
C VAL A 232 -32.73 16.72 24.78
N ALA A 233 -33.57 15.70 24.67
CA ALA A 233 -33.13 14.34 24.35
C ALA A 233 -32.52 14.26 22.94
N GLY A 234 -33.15 14.89 21.96
CA GLY A 234 -32.65 14.91 20.57
C GLY A 234 -31.27 15.57 20.42
N LEU A 235 -31.01 16.64 21.20
CA LEU A 235 -29.70 17.32 21.20
C LEU A 235 -28.61 16.53 21.93
N SER A 236 -28.96 15.64 22.87
CA SER A 236 -27.98 14.87 23.63
C SER A 236 -27.16 13.94 22.73
N ILE A 237 -27.75 13.37 21.67
CA ILE A 237 -27.12 12.44 20.74
C ILE A 237 -26.00 13.12 19.93
N PRO A 238 -26.29 14.19 19.14
CA PRO A 238 -25.24 14.85 18.37
C PRO A 238 -24.16 15.48 19.26
N LEU A 239 -24.50 15.98 20.45
CA LEU A 239 -23.54 16.52 21.39
C LEU A 239 -22.57 15.44 21.90
N SER A 240 -23.06 14.22 22.17
CA SER A 240 -22.23 13.09 22.55
C SER A 240 -21.28 12.66 21.45
N PHE A 241 -21.71 12.69 20.18
CA PHE A 241 -20.83 12.47 19.05
C PHE A 241 -19.71 13.49 18.95
N VAL A 242 -20.05 14.78 19.08
CA VAL A 242 -19.06 15.87 19.07
C VAL A 242 -18.01 15.65 20.17
N ILE A 243 -18.44 15.30 21.38
CA ILE A 243 -17.52 14.99 22.50
C ILE A 243 -16.64 13.78 22.19
N ALA A 244 -17.20 12.72 21.60
CA ALA A 244 -16.44 11.53 21.22
C ALA A 244 -15.40 11.84 20.14
N PHE A 245 -15.74 12.64 19.12
CA PHE A 245 -14.80 13.07 18.08
C PHE A 245 -13.69 13.98 18.62
N ILE A 246 -14.03 14.89 19.55
CA ILE A 246 -13.03 15.71 20.24
C ILE A 246 -12.07 14.81 21.05
N GLY A 247 -12.59 13.81 21.74
CA GLY A 247 -11.79 12.85 22.50
C GLY A 247 -10.85 12.03 21.61
N LEU A 248 -11.32 11.56 20.45
CA LEU A 248 -10.50 10.87 19.45
C LEU A 248 -9.40 11.77 18.91
N TYR A 249 -9.73 13.01 18.57
CA TYR A 249 -8.75 14.00 18.09
C TYR A 249 -7.69 14.33 19.15
N ALA A 250 -8.12 14.58 20.39
CA ALA A 250 -7.21 14.93 21.49
C ALA A 250 -6.27 13.78 21.88
N SER A 251 -6.71 12.52 21.70
CA SER A 251 -5.88 11.33 21.93
C SER A 251 -4.95 10.97 20.77
N GLY A 252 -4.98 11.75 19.67
CA GLY A 252 -4.15 11.49 18.49
C GLY A 252 -4.57 10.26 17.67
N ASN A 253 -5.77 9.73 17.93
CA ASN A 253 -6.29 8.58 17.20
C ASN A 253 -6.95 9.01 15.89
N THR A 254 -6.77 8.21 14.85
CA THR A 254 -7.44 8.40 13.56
C THR A 254 -8.77 7.64 13.52
N ILE A 255 -9.72 8.17 12.75
CA ILE A 255 -10.95 7.44 12.43
C ILE A 255 -10.57 6.22 11.58
N ASN A 256 -10.98 5.05 12.05
CA ASN A 256 -10.76 3.77 11.40
C ASN A 256 -11.98 2.85 11.65
N PHE A 257 -11.99 1.68 11.01
CA PHE A 257 -13.08 0.71 11.15
C PHE A 257 -13.45 0.42 12.61
N LEU A 258 -12.47 0.24 13.49
CA LEU A 258 -12.73 -0.08 14.90
C LEU A 258 -13.36 1.09 15.65
N SER A 259 -12.89 2.32 15.43
CA SER A 259 -13.47 3.52 16.05
C SER A 259 -14.88 3.81 15.53
N LEU A 260 -15.14 3.58 14.23
CA LEU A 260 -16.50 3.70 13.66
C LEU A 260 -17.44 2.65 14.23
N PHE A 261 -17.00 1.40 14.31
CA PHE A 261 -17.80 0.33 14.92
C PHE A 261 -18.15 0.63 16.39
N ALA A 262 -17.18 1.12 17.16
CA ALA A 262 -17.42 1.54 18.55
C ALA A 262 -18.41 2.70 18.63
N LEU A 263 -18.35 3.67 17.71
CA LEU A 263 -19.31 4.78 17.64
C LEU A 263 -20.71 4.29 17.30
N ILE A 264 -20.87 3.36 16.36
CA ILE A 264 -22.17 2.77 16.01
C ILE A 264 -22.81 2.08 17.24
N LEU A 265 -22.03 1.29 17.97
CA LEU A 265 -22.50 0.66 19.21
C LEU A 265 -22.86 1.70 20.26
N ALA A 266 -22.07 2.76 20.40
CA ALA A 266 -22.32 3.82 21.36
C ALA A 266 -23.63 4.58 21.09
N VAL A 267 -24.03 4.74 19.81
CA VAL A 267 -25.33 5.38 19.44
C VAL A 267 -26.50 4.68 20.14
N GLY A 268 -26.58 3.35 20.06
CA GLY A 268 -27.65 2.58 20.66
C GLY A 268 -27.74 2.79 22.19
N ILE A 269 -26.58 2.77 22.86
CA ILE A 269 -26.52 2.93 24.32
C ILE A 269 -26.84 4.38 24.75
N LEU A 270 -26.40 5.37 23.96
CA LEU A 270 -26.63 6.78 24.25
C LEU A 270 -28.10 7.20 24.10
N VAL A 271 -28.76 6.68 23.07
CA VAL A 271 -30.19 6.94 22.81
C VAL A 271 -31.00 6.43 23.99
N ASP A 272 -30.76 5.23 24.43
CA ASP A 272 -31.49 4.59 25.55
C ASP A 272 -31.29 5.36 26.87
N SER A 273 -30.05 5.73 27.18
CA SER A 273 -29.71 6.52 28.36
C SER A 273 -30.35 7.91 28.34
N GLY A 274 -30.37 8.56 27.19
CA GLY A 274 -31.00 9.88 27.00
C GLY A 274 -32.52 9.86 27.23
N ILE A 275 -33.20 8.81 26.75
CA ILE A 275 -34.64 8.62 26.92
C ILE A 275 -34.97 8.40 28.40
N VAL A 276 -34.27 7.48 29.05
CA VAL A 276 -34.49 7.14 30.47
C VAL A 276 -34.31 8.36 31.39
N VAL A 277 -33.28 9.15 31.19
CA VAL A 277 -33.02 10.38 31.97
C VAL A 277 -34.13 11.42 31.74
N THR A 278 -34.54 11.60 30.51
CA THR A 278 -35.60 12.60 30.16
C THR A 278 -36.94 12.19 30.76
N GLU A 279 -37.28 10.90 30.69
CA GLU A 279 -38.51 10.35 31.33
C GLU A 279 -38.48 10.49 32.85
N ALA A 280 -37.35 10.19 33.50
CA ALA A 280 -37.18 10.34 34.93
C ALA A 280 -37.30 11.79 35.41
N ILE A 281 -36.83 12.74 34.62
CA ILE A 281 -37.00 14.19 34.86
C ILE A 281 -38.47 14.57 34.72
N HIS A 282 -39.14 14.13 33.64
CA HIS A 282 -40.53 14.43 33.37
C HIS A 282 -41.46 13.94 34.49
N THR A 283 -41.26 12.69 34.95
CA THR A 283 -42.08 12.12 36.05
C THR A 283 -41.86 12.81 37.38
N ARG A 284 -40.70 13.45 37.62
CA ARG A 284 -40.43 14.21 38.85
C ARG A 284 -40.95 15.66 38.83
N ILE A 285 -41.08 16.24 37.65
CA ILE A 285 -41.53 17.66 37.47
C ILE A 285 -43.07 17.73 37.41
N LYS A 286 -43.74 16.71 36.94
CA LYS A 286 -45.20 16.60 37.02
C LYS A 286 -45.61 15.95 38.36
N PRO A 287 -46.25 16.71 39.29
CA PRO A 287 -46.81 16.13 40.52
C PRO A 287 -47.95 15.18 40.20
#